data_16637b0fbff87c30160dad5aff7f1e2d
#
_entry.id   16637b0fbff87c30160dad5aff7f1e2d
#
_cell.length_a   1.000
_cell.length_b   1.000
_cell.length_c   1.000
_cell.angle_alpha   90.00
_cell.angle_beta   90.00
_cell.angle_gamma   90.00
#
_symmetry.space_group_name_H-M   'P 1'
#
loop_
_entity.id
_entity.type
_entity.pdbx_description
1 polymer ?
#
loop_
_entity_poly.entity_id
_entity_poly.type
_entity_poly.pdbx_seq_one_letter_code
_entity_poly.pdbx_strand_id
1 'polypeptide(L)' 'DLQQGDLVFFTGTRSKKTIGHVGIVTDVNEETGEFEFIHAGRKGICINSSSDGYYDRRYVGACRVLG' A
#
# COMPACT_ATOMS: atom_id res chain seq x y z
N ASP A 1 3.13 -12.70 -6.33
CA ASP A 1 3.20 -12.61 -4.87
C ASP A 1 3.91 -11.35 -4.43
N LEU A 2 3.33 -10.68 -3.44
CA LEU A 2 3.84 -9.42 -2.93
C LEU A 2 5.13 -9.65 -2.14
N GLN A 3 6.09 -8.76 -2.32
CA GLN A 3 7.37 -8.84 -1.64
C GLN A 3 7.78 -7.47 -1.09
N GLN A 4 8.66 -7.50 -0.10
CA GLN A 4 9.25 -6.28 0.44
C GLN A 4 9.91 -5.48 -0.70
N GLY A 5 9.65 -4.18 -0.74
CA GLY A 5 10.15 -3.31 -1.79
C GLY A 5 9.19 -3.08 -2.94
N ASP A 6 8.11 -3.85 -3.02
CA ASP A 6 7.11 -3.63 -4.06
C ASP A 6 6.36 -2.32 -3.80
N LEU A 7 5.93 -1.67 -4.87
CA LEU A 7 5.08 -0.49 -4.77
C LEU A 7 3.62 -0.93 -4.70
N VAL A 8 2.85 -0.29 -3.83
CA VAL A 8 1.41 -0.54 -3.72
C VAL A 8 0.67 0.76 -3.97
N PHE A 9 -0.45 0.67 -4.68
CA PHE A 9 -1.22 1.81 -5.13
C PHE A 9 -2.62 1.80 -4.54
N PHE A 10 -3.10 2.98 -4.20
CA PHE A 10 -4.41 3.17 -3.60
C PHE A 10 -5.14 4.28 -4.31
N THR A 11 -6.47 4.23 -4.33
CA THR A 11 -7.27 5.32 -4.87
C THR A 11 -7.20 6.51 -3.93
N GLY A 12 -7.38 7.70 -4.49
CA GLY A 12 -7.42 8.93 -3.70
C GLY A 12 -8.74 9.08 -2.97
N THR A 13 -8.80 10.04 -2.06
CA THR A 13 -10.01 10.31 -1.29
C THR A 13 -11.11 10.96 -2.12
N ARG A 14 -10.74 11.64 -3.20
CA ARG A 14 -11.68 12.37 -4.05
C ARG A 14 -12.25 11.55 -5.20
N SER A 15 -11.60 10.43 -5.54
CA SER A 15 -12.04 9.61 -6.65
C SER A 15 -11.70 8.15 -6.36
N LYS A 16 -12.68 7.28 -6.56
CA LYS A 16 -12.49 5.84 -6.41
C LYS A 16 -11.89 5.22 -7.66
N LYS A 17 -11.67 6.00 -8.71
CA LYS A 17 -11.18 5.51 -10.00
C LYS A 17 -9.76 5.96 -10.32
N THR A 18 -9.23 6.90 -9.55
CA THR A 18 -7.91 7.47 -9.82
C THR A 18 -6.93 7.09 -8.72
N ILE A 19 -5.74 6.65 -9.11
CA ILE A 19 -4.67 6.38 -8.16
C ILE A 19 -4.23 7.72 -7.58
N GLY A 20 -4.34 7.86 -6.26
CA GLY A 20 -3.98 9.08 -5.57
C GLY A 20 -2.97 8.88 -4.45
N HIS A 21 -2.50 7.64 -4.26
CA HIS A 21 -1.57 7.36 -3.16
C HIS A 21 -0.72 6.14 -3.50
N VAL A 22 0.52 6.16 -3.03
CA VAL A 22 1.46 5.07 -3.26
C VAL A 22 2.25 4.80 -1.98
N GLY A 23 2.57 3.53 -1.75
CA GLY A 23 3.42 3.13 -0.64
C GLY A 23 4.43 2.09 -1.09
N ILE A 24 5.38 1.78 -0.21
CA ILE A 24 6.41 0.76 -0.45
C ILE A 24 6.24 -0.31 0.62
N VAL A 25 6.13 -1.56 0.20
CA VAL A 25 5.95 -2.68 1.12
C VAL A 25 7.20 -2.87 1.98
N THR A 26 7.02 -2.88 3.28
CA THR A 26 8.12 -3.08 4.24
C THR A 26 8.14 -4.49 4.82
N ASP A 27 6.98 -5.14 4.87
CA ASP A 27 6.87 -6.48 5.44
C ASP A 27 5.64 -7.18 4.89
N VAL A 28 5.72 -8.50 4.72
CA VAL A 28 4.62 -9.31 4.22
C VAL A 28 4.42 -10.52 5.12
N ASN A 29 3.18 -10.78 5.52
CA ASN A 29 2.81 -11.99 6.21
C ASN A 29 2.42 -13.03 5.17
N GLU A 30 3.30 -14.00 4.94
CA GLU A 30 3.09 -14.99 3.90
C GLU A 30 1.91 -15.93 4.17
N GLU A 31 1.52 -16.07 5.43
CA GLU A 31 0.40 -16.94 5.80
C GLU A 31 -0.95 -16.31 5.48
N THR A 32 -1.09 -15.01 5.71
CA THR A 32 -2.37 -14.31 5.54
C THR A 32 -2.44 -13.49 4.26
N GLY A 33 -1.28 -13.13 3.69
CA GLY A 33 -1.21 -12.21 2.56
C GLY A 33 -1.28 -10.75 2.96
N GLU A 34 -1.42 -10.47 4.24
CA GLU A 34 -1.42 -9.10 4.73
C GLU A 34 -0.02 -8.51 4.66
N PHE A 35 0.07 -7.21 4.50
CA PHE A 35 1.37 -6.54 4.41
C PHE A 35 1.34 -5.19 5.11
N GLU A 36 2.53 -4.70 5.43
CA GLU A 36 2.73 -3.35 5.92
C GLU A 36 3.45 -2.55 4.84
N PHE A 37 3.20 -1.26 4.82
CA PHE A 37 3.81 -0.38 3.82
C PHE A 37 4.12 0.98 4.43
N ILE A 38 5.22 1.57 3.97
CA ILE A 38 5.63 2.91 4.36
C ILE A 38 5.14 3.88 3.29
N HIS A 39 4.62 5.02 3.72
CA HIS A 39 4.08 6.01 2.80
C HIS A 39 4.07 7.39 3.46
N ALA A 40 3.86 8.41 2.66
CA ALA A 40 3.71 9.78 3.13
C ALA A 40 2.25 10.01 3.50
N GLY A 41 1.95 9.94 4.78
CA GLY A 41 0.62 10.20 5.29
C GLY A 41 0.41 11.68 5.61
N ARG A 42 -0.76 12.00 6.17
CA ARG A 42 -1.11 13.38 6.53
C ARG A 42 -0.13 14.01 7.50
N LYS A 43 0.38 13.24 8.43
CA LYS A 43 1.26 13.73 9.48
C LYS A 43 2.73 13.45 9.21
N GLY A 44 3.06 13.05 7.98
CA GLY A 44 4.42 12.72 7.61
C GLY A 44 4.55 11.26 7.20
N ILE A 45 5.78 10.77 7.19
CA ILE A 45 6.07 9.39 6.79
C ILE A 45 5.64 8.45 7.89
N CYS A 46 4.86 7.42 7.54
CA CYS A 46 4.35 6.45 8.49
C CYS A 46 4.21 5.07 7.84
N ILE A 47 4.02 4.06 8.70
CA ILE A 47 3.80 2.68 8.26
C ILE A 47 2.38 2.28 8.64
N ASN A 48 1.64 1.75 7.68
CA ASN A 48 0.28 1.25 7.90
C ASN A 48 0.17 -0.19 7.43
N SER A 49 -0.90 -0.86 7.83
CA SER A 49 -1.19 -2.23 7.44
C SER A 49 -2.24 -2.28 6.34
N SER A 50 -2.11 -3.29 5.46
CA SER A 50 -3.12 -3.56 4.44
C SER A 50 -4.47 -3.94 5.04
N SER A 51 -4.50 -4.40 6.29
CA SER A 51 -5.73 -4.75 6.98
C SER A 51 -6.47 -3.53 7.55
N ASP A 52 -5.84 -2.35 7.51
CA ASP A 52 -6.51 -1.11 7.87
C ASP A 52 -7.65 -0.87 6.87
N GLY A 53 -8.87 -0.74 7.37
CA GLY A 53 -10.06 -0.61 6.53
C GLY A 53 -10.00 0.55 5.54
N TYR A 54 -9.34 1.64 5.90
CA TYR A 54 -9.17 2.77 5.00
C TYR A 54 -8.38 2.37 3.74
N TYR A 55 -7.26 1.67 3.92
CA TYR A 55 -6.39 1.26 2.81
C TYR A 55 -6.89 0.01 2.11
N ASP A 56 -7.51 -0.91 2.86
CA ASP A 56 -8.09 -2.13 2.28
C ASP A 56 -9.11 -1.79 1.19
N ARG A 57 -9.97 -0.83 1.47
CA ARG A 57 -11.00 -0.41 0.51
C ARG A 57 -10.45 0.36 -0.69
N ARG A 58 -9.26 0.92 -0.56
CA ARG A 58 -8.67 1.77 -1.60
C ARG A 58 -7.56 1.09 -2.38
N TYR A 59 -7.21 -0.12 -2.01
CA TYR A 59 -6.13 -0.85 -2.67
C TYR A 59 -6.47 -1.11 -4.14
N VAL A 60 -5.55 -0.78 -5.03
CA VAL A 60 -5.70 -0.97 -6.47
C VAL A 60 -4.84 -2.13 -6.96
N GLY A 61 -3.59 -2.16 -6.57
CA GLY A 61 -2.67 -3.17 -7.04
C GLY A 61 -1.24 -2.86 -6.65
N ALA A 62 -0.32 -3.67 -7.13
CA ALA A 62 1.09 -3.56 -6.81
C ALA A 62 1.94 -3.69 -8.07
N CYS A 63 3.16 -3.18 -7.98
CA CYS A 63 4.12 -3.23 -9.06
C CYS A 63 5.51 -3.49 -8.47
N ARG A 64 6.28 -4.37 -9.11
CA ARG A 64 7.64 -4.64 -8.68
C ARG A 64 8.62 -3.82 -9.49
N VAL A 65 9.47 -3.09 -8.79
CA VAL A 65 10.53 -2.31 -9.42
C VAL A 65 11.80 -3.14 -9.34
N LEU A 66 12.33 -3.51 -10.51
CA LEU A 66 13.59 -4.24 -10.60
C LEU A 66 14.70 -3.22 -10.86
N GLY A 67 15.59 -3.11 -9.88
CA GLY A 67 16.73 -2.19 -9.98
C GLY A 67 17.83 -2.68 -10.88
#